data_d6787907bb360b2917efd16cad08e123
#
_entry.id   d6787907bb360b2917efd16cad08e123
#
_cell.length_a   1.000
_cell.length_b   1.000
_cell.length_c   1.000
_cell.angle_alpha   90.00
_cell.angle_beta   90.00
_cell.angle_gamma   90.00
#
_symmetry.space_group_name_H-M   'P 1'
#
loop_
_entity.id
_entity.type
_entity.pdbx_description
1 polymer ?
#
loop_
_entity_poly.entity_id
_entity_poly.type
_entity_poly.pdbx_seq_one_letter_code
_entity_poly.pdbx_strand_id
1 'polypeptide(L)'
;MSENWRSKVVTQGVQRSPNRAMLRAVGFQDQDFTKAIVGIANGYSTITPCNMGINKLAQRAENGIKNAGGMPQVFGTITISDGISMGTEGMKYSLVSREVIADSIETACNGQSMDGVLAIGGCDKNMPGAMIAIARMNIPAIFVYGGTIKPGHYNGRDLTVVSSFEAVGEYSAGKIDENELLEVERRACPGAGSCGGMYTANTMSSAFEAMGMSLPYSSTMAAEDEEKADSTEKSAFVLVEAIRKQILPRQIITRKSIENAISVIMAVGGSTNAVLHFLAIARAAGVELCLDDFETIRARVPVLCDLKPSGRYVATDLHQAGGIPQVMKMLLVHDLLHGDCLTITGQTIAEVLAEVPEEPPANQDVIRPWSNPMYNQGHLAVLKGNLATEGAVAKITGVKVPKITGPARVFESEESCLDAILAKKINAGDVIVIRYEGPKGGPGMREMLAPTSAIIGAGLGDSVGLITDGRFSGGTYGMVVGHVAPEAAVGGAIALVEEGDTITIDAHARLLQLHLSDEELARRRQNWQPRPPRYTEGVLAKYAKLVSSSSLGAVTDLDLF
;
A
#
# COMPACT_ATOMS: atom_id res chain seq x y z
N MET A 1 -3.58 -36.72 5.03
CA MET A 1 -2.39 -36.30 5.84
C MET A 1 -2.93 -35.72 7.14
N SER A 2 -2.18 -35.78 8.25
CA SER A 2 -2.65 -35.15 9.49
C SER A 2 -2.69 -33.62 9.31
N GLU A 3 -3.73 -32.96 9.84
CA GLU A 3 -3.91 -31.51 9.70
C GLU A 3 -2.73 -30.72 10.34
N ASN A 4 -2.11 -31.26 11.38
CA ASN A 4 -0.93 -30.70 12.05
C ASN A 4 0.39 -31.08 11.36
N TRP A 5 0.54 -30.72 10.11
CA TRP A 5 1.69 -31.16 9.30
C TRP A 5 3.04 -30.55 9.71
N ARG A 6 3.07 -29.32 10.27
CA ARG A 6 4.26 -28.68 10.85
C ARG A 6 4.27 -28.79 12.37
N SER A 7 3.17 -28.46 13.03
CA SER A 7 3.08 -28.38 14.50
C SER A 7 3.26 -29.73 15.20
N LYS A 8 3.19 -30.86 14.48
CA LYS A 8 3.55 -32.18 15.04
C LYS A 8 4.94 -32.21 15.69
N VAL A 9 5.88 -31.34 15.25
CA VAL A 9 7.24 -31.29 15.85
C VAL A 9 7.22 -30.77 17.29
N VAL A 10 6.17 -30.05 17.70
CA VAL A 10 5.99 -29.54 19.08
C VAL A 10 4.87 -30.26 19.83
N THR A 11 4.00 -31.03 19.14
CA THR A 11 2.83 -31.68 19.77
C THR A 11 3.01 -33.19 19.97
N GLN A 12 3.84 -33.87 19.16
CA GLN A 12 3.89 -35.35 19.14
C GLN A 12 5.22 -35.92 19.66
N GLY A 13 5.14 -37.10 20.24
CA GLY A 13 6.28 -37.82 20.83
C GLY A 13 6.45 -37.58 22.34
N VAL A 14 7.12 -38.50 23.02
CA VAL A 14 7.33 -38.44 24.48
C VAL A 14 8.18 -37.24 24.88
N GLN A 15 9.22 -36.93 24.10
CA GLN A 15 10.12 -35.80 24.34
C GLN A 15 9.45 -34.44 24.18
N ARG A 16 8.22 -34.40 23.66
CA ARG A 16 7.40 -33.17 23.55
C ARG A 16 6.42 -32.97 24.72
N SER A 17 6.55 -33.76 25.78
CA SER A 17 5.76 -33.58 26.99
C SER A 17 5.90 -32.16 27.59
N PRO A 18 7.11 -31.55 27.71
CA PRO A 18 7.21 -30.15 28.14
C PRO A 18 6.50 -29.14 27.24
N ASN A 19 6.61 -29.32 25.92
CA ASN A 19 5.92 -28.48 24.94
C ASN A 19 4.39 -28.53 25.16
N ARG A 20 3.83 -29.76 25.27
CA ARG A 20 2.40 -29.94 25.53
C ARG A 20 1.97 -29.38 26.88
N ALA A 21 2.81 -29.46 27.91
CA ALA A 21 2.52 -28.85 29.21
C ALA A 21 2.32 -27.33 29.08
N MET A 22 3.18 -26.64 28.31
CA MET A 22 3.00 -25.20 28.02
C MET A 22 1.75 -24.94 27.19
N LEU A 23 1.48 -25.75 26.17
CA LEU A 23 0.28 -25.61 25.34
C LEU A 23 -1.00 -25.83 26.17
N ARG A 24 -1.00 -26.77 27.15
CA ARG A 24 -2.13 -26.94 28.08
C ARG A 24 -2.40 -25.69 28.90
N ALA A 25 -1.35 -24.99 29.35
CA ALA A 25 -1.51 -23.76 30.10
C ALA A 25 -2.21 -22.64 29.32
N VAL A 26 -2.10 -22.66 27.99
CA VAL A 26 -2.82 -21.73 27.08
C VAL A 26 -4.09 -22.35 26.49
N GLY A 27 -4.64 -23.43 27.10
CA GLY A 27 -5.98 -23.95 26.85
C GLY A 27 -6.08 -25.19 25.98
N PHE A 28 -4.98 -25.81 25.50
CA PHE A 28 -5.03 -27.04 24.73
C PHE A 28 -5.49 -28.25 25.59
N GLN A 29 -6.34 -29.07 25.01
CA GLN A 29 -6.81 -30.35 25.57
C GLN A 29 -6.19 -31.52 24.80
N ASP A 30 -6.41 -32.78 25.27
CA ASP A 30 -5.82 -33.98 24.66
C ASP A 30 -6.13 -34.11 23.16
N GLN A 31 -7.36 -33.82 22.78
CA GLN A 31 -7.82 -33.89 21.38
C GLN A 31 -7.24 -32.80 20.48
N ASP A 32 -6.68 -31.73 21.05
CA ASP A 32 -6.20 -30.59 20.27
C ASP A 32 -4.79 -30.79 19.69
N PHE A 33 -4.02 -31.71 20.27
CA PHE A 33 -2.65 -32.01 19.82
C PHE A 33 -2.55 -32.68 18.44
N THR A 34 -3.67 -33.05 17.85
CA THR A 34 -3.75 -33.59 16.48
C THR A 34 -4.32 -32.60 15.47
N LYS A 35 -4.85 -31.48 15.94
CA LYS A 35 -5.40 -30.42 15.10
C LYS A 35 -4.32 -29.52 14.54
N ALA A 36 -4.60 -28.86 13.42
CA ALA A 36 -3.74 -27.80 12.88
C ALA A 36 -3.68 -26.62 13.87
N ILE A 37 -2.49 -26.15 14.17
CA ILE A 37 -2.27 -24.92 14.93
C ILE A 37 -2.23 -23.74 13.95
N VAL A 38 -3.18 -22.83 14.09
CA VAL A 38 -3.37 -21.70 13.17
C VAL A 38 -3.04 -20.40 13.90
N GLY A 39 -2.03 -19.69 13.41
CA GLY A 39 -1.69 -18.36 13.91
C GLY A 39 -2.71 -17.32 13.46
N ILE A 40 -3.08 -16.41 14.35
CA ILE A 40 -3.81 -15.19 14.02
C ILE A 40 -2.85 -14.02 14.28
N ALA A 41 -2.26 -13.49 13.21
CA ALA A 41 -1.42 -12.30 13.27
C ALA A 41 -2.33 -11.07 13.41
N ASN A 42 -2.45 -10.58 14.64
CA ASN A 42 -3.38 -9.52 15.01
C ASN A 42 -2.68 -8.15 14.99
N GLY A 43 -3.03 -7.32 14.00
CA GLY A 43 -2.55 -5.94 13.89
C GLY A 43 -3.29 -4.93 14.77
N TYR A 44 -4.07 -5.37 15.78
CA TYR A 44 -4.81 -4.48 16.66
C TYR A 44 -3.94 -3.41 17.31
N SER A 45 -4.47 -2.19 17.35
CA SER A 45 -3.86 -1.08 18.07
C SER A 45 -4.88 0.03 18.33
N THR A 46 -4.75 0.73 19.44
CA THR A 46 -5.49 1.98 19.72
C THR A 46 -4.77 3.23 19.21
N ILE A 47 -3.62 3.06 18.54
CA ILE A 47 -2.84 4.18 17.96
C ILE A 47 -3.58 4.82 16.78
N THR A 48 -4.38 4.05 16.03
CA THR A 48 -5.01 4.52 14.80
C THR A 48 -6.42 3.95 14.65
N PRO A 49 -7.39 4.72 14.11
CA PRO A 49 -8.71 4.19 13.78
C PRO A 49 -8.66 2.99 12.83
N CYS A 50 -7.64 2.93 11.95
CA CYS A 50 -7.46 1.82 11.01
C CYS A 50 -7.43 0.45 11.68
N ASN A 51 -6.92 0.36 12.91
CA ASN A 51 -6.66 -0.90 13.61
C ASN A 51 -7.46 -1.09 14.89
N MET A 52 -8.18 -0.06 15.38
CA MET A 52 -8.88 -0.14 16.66
C MET A 52 -10.02 -1.17 16.71
N GLY A 53 -10.60 -1.52 15.57
CA GLY A 53 -11.67 -2.52 15.45
C GLY A 53 -11.18 -3.96 15.32
N ILE A 54 -9.89 -4.20 15.07
CA ILE A 54 -9.36 -5.52 14.64
C ILE A 54 -9.51 -6.60 15.72
N ASN A 55 -9.52 -6.28 17.01
CA ASN A 55 -9.73 -7.30 18.05
C ASN A 55 -11.05 -8.06 17.92
N LYS A 56 -12.13 -7.39 17.48
CA LYS A 56 -13.41 -8.07 17.23
C LYS A 56 -13.28 -9.07 16.09
N LEU A 57 -12.54 -8.71 15.04
CA LEU A 57 -12.28 -9.61 13.91
C LEU A 57 -11.39 -10.77 14.33
N ALA A 58 -10.38 -10.56 15.17
CA ALA A 58 -9.55 -11.63 15.69
C ALA A 58 -10.37 -12.65 16.51
N GLN A 59 -11.33 -12.20 17.33
CA GLN A 59 -12.25 -13.09 18.06
C GLN A 59 -13.15 -13.89 17.11
N ARG A 60 -13.64 -13.27 16.03
CA ARG A 60 -14.41 -13.99 14.99
C ARG A 60 -13.56 -15.03 14.28
N ALA A 61 -12.30 -14.68 13.96
CA ALA A 61 -11.36 -15.63 13.36
C ALA A 61 -11.05 -16.80 14.30
N GLU A 62 -10.84 -16.56 15.60
CA GLU A 62 -10.69 -17.63 16.58
C GLU A 62 -11.87 -18.60 16.60
N ASN A 63 -13.10 -18.07 16.62
CA ASN A 63 -14.31 -18.87 16.58
C ASN A 63 -14.39 -19.68 15.29
N GLY A 64 -14.15 -19.06 14.15
CA GLY A 64 -14.15 -19.72 12.85
C GLY A 64 -13.13 -20.86 12.76
N ILE A 65 -11.89 -20.65 13.23
CA ILE A 65 -10.86 -21.70 13.26
C ILE A 65 -11.28 -22.86 14.16
N LYS A 66 -11.80 -22.59 15.37
CA LYS A 66 -12.29 -23.64 16.30
C LYS A 66 -13.44 -24.43 15.70
N ASN A 67 -14.42 -23.72 15.11
CA ASN A 67 -15.59 -24.35 14.48
C ASN A 67 -15.20 -25.19 13.25
N ALA A 68 -14.14 -24.80 12.54
CA ALA A 68 -13.57 -25.55 11.42
C ALA A 68 -12.70 -26.75 11.87
N GLY A 69 -12.45 -26.91 13.18
CA GLY A 69 -11.66 -28.01 13.74
C GLY A 69 -10.17 -27.72 13.93
N GLY A 70 -9.73 -26.49 13.70
CA GLY A 70 -8.34 -26.04 13.97
C GLY A 70 -8.16 -25.55 15.41
N MET A 71 -6.93 -25.22 15.76
CA MET A 71 -6.56 -24.67 17.06
C MET A 71 -5.92 -23.26 16.88
N PRO A 72 -6.65 -22.17 17.19
CA PRO A 72 -6.14 -20.81 16.99
C PRO A 72 -5.14 -20.41 18.06
N GLN A 73 -4.11 -19.66 17.66
CA GLN A 73 -3.21 -18.94 18.55
C GLN A 73 -3.06 -17.50 18.08
N VAL A 74 -3.53 -16.55 18.89
CA VAL A 74 -3.44 -15.11 18.58
C VAL A 74 -2.10 -14.57 19.05
N PHE A 75 -1.43 -13.81 18.21
CA PHE A 75 -0.25 -13.04 18.56
C PHE A 75 -0.31 -11.64 17.92
N GLY A 76 0.34 -10.66 18.57
CA GLY A 76 0.35 -9.27 18.11
C GLY A 76 1.45 -8.99 17.10
N THR A 77 1.19 -8.07 16.19
CA THR A 77 2.18 -7.38 15.38
C THR A 77 1.95 -5.87 15.45
N ILE A 78 2.98 -5.08 15.11
CA ILE A 78 2.91 -3.62 15.26
C ILE A 78 2.06 -2.96 14.17
N THR A 79 1.65 -1.70 14.44
CA THR A 79 1.12 -0.78 13.43
C THR A 79 1.68 0.61 13.65
N ILE A 80 1.85 1.36 12.55
CA ILE A 80 2.11 2.80 12.54
C ILE A 80 0.95 3.45 11.80
N SER A 81 0.47 4.58 12.30
CA SER A 81 -0.56 5.37 11.64
C SER A 81 0.07 6.34 10.66
N ASP A 82 -0.05 6.09 9.35
CA ASP A 82 0.45 7.02 8.33
C ASP A 82 -0.23 8.39 8.46
N GLY A 83 -1.54 8.44 8.69
CA GLY A 83 -2.29 9.70 8.82
C GLY A 83 -1.86 10.55 10.02
N ILE A 84 -1.53 9.93 11.18
CA ILE A 84 -1.07 10.65 12.38
C ILE A 84 0.40 11.05 12.24
N SER A 85 1.21 10.24 11.58
CA SER A 85 2.64 10.48 11.40
C SER A 85 2.95 11.47 10.28
N MET A 86 1.98 11.75 9.38
CA MET A 86 2.15 12.63 8.22
C MET A 86 2.66 14.02 8.63
N GLY A 87 3.69 14.52 7.92
CA GLY A 87 4.32 15.82 8.21
C GLY A 87 5.19 15.85 9.47
N THR A 88 5.51 14.70 10.05
CA THR A 88 6.39 14.58 11.24
C THR A 88 7.55 13.62 11.00
N GLU A 89 8.56 13.65 11.88
CA GLU A 89 9.65 12.65 11.89
C GLU A 89 9.13 11.21 12.06
N GLY A 90 7.97 11.03 12.67
CA GLY A 90 7.31 9.73 12.83
C GLY A 90 7.02 9.03 11.51
N MET A 91 6.85 9.79 10.41
CA MET A 91 6.55 9.22 9.10
C MET A 91 7.68 8.35 8.53
N LYS A 92 8.92 8.55 8.96
CA LYS A 92 10.06 7.69 8.62
C LYS A 92 9.88 6.25 9.10
N TYR A 93 9.16 6.06 10.21
CA TYR A 93 8.88 4.73 10.76
C TYR A 93 7.77 3.97 10.01
N SER A 94 6.98 4.66 9.18
CA SER A 94 5.89 4.04 8.44
C SER A 94 6.40 2.90 7.53
N LEU A 95 7.25 3.16 6.54
CA LEU A 95 7.75 2.12 5.64
C LEU A 95 8.64 1.09 6.37
N VAL A 96 9.41 1.54 7.34
CA VAL A 96 10.22 0.65 8.20
C VAL A 96 9.33 -0.39 8.91
N SER A 97 8.12 0.00 9.35
CA SER A 97 7.19 -0.92 9.99
C SER A 97 6.75 -2.07 9.08
N ARG A 98 6.76 -1.90 7.75
CA ARG A 98 6.46 -2.98 6.80
C ARG A 98 7.40 -4.17 6.99
N GLU A 99 8.70 -3.91 7.10
CA GLU A 99 9.72 -4.95 7.32
C GLU A 99 9.57 -5.57 8.72
N VAL A 100 9.39 -4.73 9.75
CA VAL A 100 9.22 -5.22 11.14
C VAL A 100 7.96 -6.08 11.27
N ILE A 101 6.86 -5.72 10.61
CA ILE A 101 5.62 -6.51 10.58
C ILE A 101 5.89 -7.86 9.92
N ALA A 102 6.55 -7.87 8.75
CA ALA A 102 6.90 -9.09 8.05
C ALA A 102 7.76 -10.00 8.92
N ASP A 103 8.83 -9.48 9.49
CA ASP A 103 9.75 -10.21 10.35
C ASP A 103 9.07 -10.73 11.63
N SER A 104 8.18 -9.95 12.24
CA SER A 104 7.46 -10.36 13.45
C SER A 104 6.49 -11.52 13.20
N ILE A 105 5.75 -11.49 12.09
CA ILE A 105 4.83 -12.57 11.71
C ILE A 105 5.61 -13.84 11.36
N GLU A 106 6.65 -13.70 10.55
CA GLU A 106 7.52 -14.81 10.17
C GLU A 106 8.18 -15.45 11.40
N THR A 107 8.72 -14.63 12.31
CA THR A 107 9.36 -15.11 13.55
C THR A 107 8.38 -15.87 14.43
N ALA A 108 7.17 -15.34 14.65
CA ALA A 108 6.16 -16.00 15.48
C ALA A 108 5.70 -17.34 14.87
N CYS A 109 5.32 -17.34 13.59
CA CYS A 109 4.79 -18.52 12.94
C CYS A 109 5.83 -19.64 12.79
N ASN A 110 7.06 -19.30 12.40
CA ASN A 110 8.13 -20.27 12.24
C ASN A 110 8.66 -20.76 13.59
N GLY A 111 8.84 -19.86 14.57
CA GLY A 111 9.31 -20.20 15.92
C GLY A 111 8.35 -21.14 16.66
N GLN A 112 7.04 -21.02 16.42
CA GLN A 112 6.02 -21.88 17.03
C GLN A 112 5.53 -23.00 16.10
N SER A 113 6.13 -23.16 14.92
CA SER A 113 5.82 -24.23 13.95
C SER A 113 4.33 -24.28 13.58
N MET A 114 3.70 -23.12 13.37
CA MET A 114 2.29 -23.03 13.00
C MET A 114 2.01 -23.67 11.64
N ASP A 115 0.86 -24.29 11.48
CA ASP A 115 0.44 -24.99 10.26
C ASP A 115 -0.16 -24.05 9.20
N GLY A 116 -0.63 -22.89 9.62
CA GLY A 116 -1.15 -21.83 8.76
C GLY A 116 -1.28 -20.50 9.51
N VAL A 117 -1.55 -19.42 8.78
CA VAL A 117 -1.71 -18.08 9.36
C VAL A 117 -2.85 -17.30 8.74
N LEU A 118 -3.69 -16.69 9.58
CA LEU A 118 -4.65 -15.66 9.22
C LEU A 118 -4.08 -14.33 9.71
N ALA A 119 -3.75 -13.43 8.77
CA ALA A 119 -3.22 -12.12 9.11
C ALA A 119 -4.30 -11.05 8.97
N ILE A 120 -4.51 -10.23 10.01
CA ILE A 120 -5.49 -9.14 10.02
C ILE A 120 -4.73 -7.81 10.11
N GLY A 121 -4.96 -6.93 9.16
CA GLY A 121 -4.33 -5.62 9.12
C GLY A 121 -5.25 -4.54 8.57
N GLY A 122 -5.07 -3.31 9.04
CA GLY A 122 -5.87 -2.16 8.65
C GLY A 122 -5.04 -1.03 8.02
N CYS A 123 -3.99 -0.57 8.67
CA CYS A 123 -3.20 0.56 8.20
C CYS A 123 -2.25 0.17 7.05
N ASP A 124 -1.78 1.17 6.34
CA ASP A 124 -1.06 1.10 5.05
C ASP A 124 0.04 0.04 4.98
N LYS A 125 0.83 -0.12 6.03
CA LYS A 125 2.00 -1.01 6.03
C LYS A 125 1.72 -2.39 6.64
N ASN A 126 0.57 -2.56 7.34
CA ASN A 126 0.15 -3.88 7.82
C ASN A 126 -0.07 -4.86 6.66
N MET A 127 -0.68 -4.38 5.58
CA MET A 127 -1.03 -5.23 4.45
C MET A 127 0.20 -5.74 3.70
N PRO A 128 1.07 -4.90 3.14
CA PRO A 128 2.24 -5.39 2.46
C PRO A 128 3.21 -6.14 3.39
N GLY A 129 3.34 -5.73 4.66
CA GLY A 129 4.16 -6.45 5.64
C GLY A 129 3.67 -7.88 5.88
N ALA A 130 2.36 -8.05 6.09
CA ALA A 130 1.75 -9.37 6.25
C ALA A 130 1.91 -10.23 4.98
N MET A 131 1.70 -9.65 3.79
CA MET A 131 1.82 -10.40 2.54
C MET A 131 3.27 -10.83 2.24
N ILE A 132 4.26 -9.99 2.58
CA ILE A 132 5.69 -10.35 2.51
C ILE A 132 5.97 -11.56 3.41
N ALA A 133 5.51 -11.54 4.67
CA ALA A 133 5.67 -12.68 5.58
C ALA A 133 5.00 -13.96 5.04
N ILE A 134 3.76 -13.84 4.56
CA ILE A 134 3.00 -14.93 3.95
C ILE A 134 3.77 -15.54 2.76
N ALA A 135 4.29 -14.69 1.87
CA ALA A 135 5.06 -15.13 0.72
C ALA A 135 6.38 -15.81 1.10
N ARG A 136 7.12 -15.26 2.10
CA ARG A 136 8.37 -15.84 2.60
C ARG A 136 8.16 -17.21 3.24
N MET A 137 7.21 -17.31 4.17
CA MET A 137 6.93 -18.55 4.91
C MET A 137 6.39 -19.67 4.03
N ASN A 138 5.60 -19.32 3.02
CA ASN A 138 4.93 -20.25 2.11
C ASN A 138 4.19 -21.39 2.84
N ILE A 139 3.46 -21.07 3.90
CA ILE A 139 2.52 -21.94 4.61
C ILE A 139 1.10 -21.47 4.29
N PRO A 140 0.07 -22.33 4.31
CA PRO A 140 -1.31 -21.92 4.03
C PRO A 140 -1.68 -20.66 4.78
N ALA A 141 -2.16 -19.65 4.07
CA ALA A 141 -2.41 -18.34 4.65
C ALA A 141 -3.54 -17.59 3.96
N ILE A 142 -4.24 -16.75 4.71
CA ILE A 142 -5.23 -15.82 4.20
C ILE A 142 -5.00 -14.44 4.80
N PHE A 143 -5.19 -13.39 3.99
CA PHE A 143 -5.18 -12.03 4.49
C PHE A 143 -6.61 -11.52 4.70
N VAL A 144 -6.86 -10.91 5.85
CA VAL A 144 -8.13 -10.27 6.21
C VAL A 144 -7.91 -8.77 6.38
N TYR A 145 -8.54 -8.00 5.54
CA TYR A 145 -8.56 -6.55 5.68
C TYR A 145 -9.43 -6.12 6.86
N GLY A 146 -8.93 -5.21 7.69
CA GLY A 146 -9.65 -4.68 8.86
C GLY A 146 -10.92 -3.89 8.51
N GLY A 147 -11.08 -3.52 7.25
CA GLY A 147 -12.23 -2.78 6.73
C GLY A 147 -11.95 -1.28 6.56
N THR A 148 -12.71 -0.64 5.67
CA THR A 148 -12.65 0.81 5.44
C THR A 148 -13.46 1.57 6.49
N ILE A 149 -13.07 2.82 6.79
CA ILE A 149 -13.88 3.72 7.62
C ILE A 149 -15.09 4.22 6.84
N LYS A 150 -16.23 4.38 7.48
CA LYS A 150 -17.38 5.09 6.90
C LYS A 150 -17.03 6.56 6.73
N PRO A 151 -17.51 7.26 5.68
CA PRO A 151 -17.23 8.67 5.51
C PRO A 151 -17.87 9.50 6.63
N GLY A 152 -17.21 10.59 6.99
CA GLY A 152 -17.86 11.65 7.74
C GLY A 152 -18.73 12.51 6.82
N HIS A 153 -19.59 13.35 7.39
CA HIS A 153 -20.49 14.19 6.60
C HIS A 153 -20.51 15.62 7.14
N TYR A 154 -20.32 16.59 6.24
CA TYR A 154 -20.43 18.01 6.57
C TYR A 154 -20.84 18.82 5.34
N ASN A 155 -21.83 19.72 5.50
CA ASN A 155 -22.34 20.58 4.44
C ASN A 155 -22.67 19.83 3.12
N GLY A 156 -23.30 18.63 3.22
CA GLY A 156 -23.70 17.81 2.09
C GLY A 156 -22.55 17.12 1.35
N ARG A 157 -21.33 17.11 1.94
CA ARG A 157 -20.14 16.44 1.38
C ARG A 157 -19.69 15.30 2.27
N ASP A 158 -19.23 14.21 1.65
CA ASP A 158 -18.54 13.12 2.32
C ASP A 158 -17.10 13.52 2.62
N LEU A 159 -16.70 13.33 3.88
CA LEU A 159 -15.38 13.66 4.39
C LEU A 159 -14.55 12.38 4.56
N THR A 160 -13.25 12.54 4.35
CA THR A 160 -12.20 11.58 4.70
C THR A 160 -11.10 12.30 5.46
N VAL A 161 -10.10 11.57 5.97
CA VAL A 161 -8.92 12.20 6.59
C VAL A 161 -8.24 13.22 5.66
N VAL A 162 -8.27 12.99 4.34
CA VAL A 162 -7.69 13.92 3.35
C VAL A 162 -8.45 15.25 3.34
N SER A 163 -9.76 15.24 3.60
CA SER A 163 -10.55 16.47 3.72
C SER A 163 -10.05 17.39 4.84
N SER A 164 -9.49 16.84 5.93
CA SER A 164 -8.86 17.66 6.99
C SER A 164 -7.55 18.30 6.51
N PHE A 165 -6.75 17.61 5.70
CA PHE A 165 -5.55 18.21 5.09
C PHE A 165 -5.90 19.30 4.08
N GLU A 166 -6.94 19.11 3.28
CA GLU A 166 -7.48 20.11 2.34
C GLU A 166 -7.99 21.34 3.10
N ALA A 167 -8.74 21.13 4.19
CA ALA A 167 -9.26 22.21 5.05
C ALA A 167 -8.17 23.07 5.68
N VAL A 168 -7.02 22.50 6.06
CA VAL A 168 -5.85 23.26 6.52
C VAL A 168 -5.34 24.19 5.41
N GLY A 169 -5.28 23.70 4.17
CA GLY A 169 -4.90 24.52 3.01
C GLY A 169 -5.92 25.64 2.74
N GLU A 170 -7.21 25.35 2.80
CA GLU A 170 -8.30 26.33 2.62
C GLU A 170 -8.29 27.39 3.72
N TYR A 171 -8.07 27.01 4.96
CA TYR A 171 -7.93 27.94 6.09
C TYR A 171 -6.70 28.85 5.92
N SER A 172 -5.56 28.29 5.56
CA SER A 172 -4.32 29.06 5.31
C SER A 172 -4.48 30.05 4.15
N ALA A 173 -5.35 29.75 3.18
CA ALA A 173 -5.70 30.62 2.06
C ALA A 173 -6.82 31.61 2.38
N GLY A 174 -7.39 31.59 3.60
CA GLY A 174 -8.49 32.45 4.04
C GLY A 174 -9.84 32.13 3.38
N LYS A 175 -10.02 30.91 2.86
CA LYS A 175 -11.26 30.47 2.21
C LYS A 175 -12.31 29.94 3.18
N ILE A 176 -11.88 29.43 4.32
CA ILE A 176 -12.73 28.97 5.44
C ILE A 176 -12.26 29.61 6.74
N ASP A 177 -13.14 29.70 7.72
CA ASP A 177 -12.81 30.16 9.06
C ASP A 177 -12.39 29.01 10.02
N GLU A 178 -11.98 29.35 11.22
CA GLU A 178 -11.54 28.39 12.25
C GLU A 178 -12.68 27.44 12.67
N ASN A 179 -13.91 27.90 12.70
CA ASN A 179 -15.07 27.07 13.07
C ASN A 179 -15.33 26.01 12.01
N GLU A 180 -15.23 26.36 10.73
CA GLU A 180 -15.41 25.40 9.64
C GLU A 180 -14.28 24.38 9.61
N LEU A 181 -13.02 24.80 9.82
CA LEU A 181 -11.88 23.90 9.98
C LEU A 181 -12.13 22.89 11.10
N LEU A 182 -12.57 23.34 12.27
CA LEU A 182 -12.86 22.52 13.44
C LEU A 182 -14.03 21.54 13.19
N GLU A 183 -15.06 21.94 12.45
CA GLU A 183 -16.18 21.06 12.09
C GLU A 183 -15.74 19.95 11.12
N VAL A 184 -14.84 20.22 10.16
CA VAL A 184 -14.24 19.20 9.30
C VAL A 184 -13.41 18.24 10.13
N GLU A 185 -12.54 18.74 11.03
CA GLU A 185 -11.71 17.93 11.92
C GLU A 185 -12.54 16.94 12.75
N ARG A 186 -13.61 17.41 13.38
CA ARG A 186 -14.50 16.60 14.24
C ARG A 186 -15.22 15.48 13.51
N ARG A 187 -15.40 15.61 12.20
CA ARG A 187 -16.26 14.72 11.41
C ARG A 187 -15.54 13.85 10.40
N ALA A 188 -14.29 14.18 10.06
CA ALA A 188 -13.56 13.49 8.99
C ALA A 188 -13.29 12.01 9.25
N CYS A 189 -13.16 11.62 10.53
CA CYS A 189 -12.88 10.24 10.94
C CYS A 189 -13.88 9.76 12.02
N PRO A 190 -15.13 9.39 11.65
CA PRO A 190 -16.21 9.18 12.62
C PRO A 190 -16.16 7.86 13.39
N GLY A 191 -15.30 6.90 13.02
CA GLY A 191 -15.29 5.57 13.63
C GLY A 191 -14.04 4.75 13.31
N ALA A 192 -14.17 3.44 13.45
CA ALA A 192 -13.10 2.50 13.13
C ALA A 192 -13.00 2.23 11.62
N GLY A 193 -11.79 1.95 11.17
CA GLY A 193 -11.50 1.54 9.80
C GLY A 193 -10.36 2.32 9.16
N SER A 194 -9.85 1.80 8.07
CA SER A 194 -8.82 2.45 7.25
C SER A 194 -9.41 3.59 6.43
N CYS A 195 -8.57 4.50 5.96
CA CYS A 195 -8.98 5.69 5.21
C CYS A 195 -10.03 5.38 4.13
N GLY A 196 -11.11 6.20 4.04
CA GLY A 196 -12.27 5.91 3.20
C GLY A 196 -12.06 6.03 1.68
N GLY A 197 -11.03 6.76 1.21
CA GLY A 197 -10.72 6.86 -0.23
C GLY A 197 -9.88 5.69 -0.74
N MET A 198 -9.64 5.64 -2.07
CA MET A 198 -8.75 4.66 -2.70
C MET A 198 -7.27 5.07 -2.49
N TYR A 199 -6.91 5.20 -1.21
CA TYR A 199 -5.55 5.42 -0.75
C TYR A 199 -4.83 4.07 -0.57
N THR A 200 -3.65 4.06 0.07
CA THR A 200 -2.80 2.86 0.09
C THR A 200 -3.50 1.64 0.70
N ALA A 201 -4.22 1.79 1.82
CA ALA A 201 -4.89 0.68 2.48
C ALA A 201 -5.95 0.00 1.58
N ASN A 202 -6.89 0.78 1.03
CA ASN A 202 -7.92 0.24 0.14
C ASN A 202 -7.33 -0.28 -1.18
N THR A 203 -6.25 0.33 -1.68
CA THR A 203 -5.51 -0.16 -2.86
C THR A 203 -4.93 -1.55 -2.62
N MET A 204 -4.23 -1.74 -1.50
CA MET A 204 -3.57 -3.02 -1.22
C MET A 204 -4.58 -4.12 -0.89
N SER A 205 -5.66 -3.81 -0.15
CA SER A 205 -6.72 -4.79 0.10
C SER A 205 -7.41 -5.24 -1.19
N SER A 206 -7.74 -4.31 -2.08
CA SER A 206 -8.32 -4.59 -3.41
C SER A 206 -7.38 -5.46 -4.27
N ALA A 207 -6.09 -5.16 -4.24
CA ALA A 207 -5.08 -5.92 -4.95
C ALA A 207 -4.92 -7.36 -4.40
N PHE A 208 -5.03 -7.55 -3.08
CA PHE A 208 -4.94 -8.90 -2.48
C PHE A 208 -6.19 -9.75 -2.77
N GLU A 209 -7.35 -9.13 -2.88
CA GLU A 209 -8.56 -9.79 -3.36
C GLU A 209 -8.38 -10.23 -4.83
N ALA A 210 -7.90 -9.34 -5.69
CA ALA A 210 -7.63 -9.64 -7.10
C ALA A 210 -6.52 -10.70 -7.30
N MET A 211 -5.55 -10.75 -6.39
CA MET A 211 -4.50 -11.76 -6.38
C MET A 211 -4.99 -13.14 -5.89
N GLY A 212 -6.16 -13.20 -5.24
CA GLY A 212 -6.74 -14.42 -4.70
C GLY A 212 -6.29 -14.78 -3.28
N MET A 213 -5.66 -13.86 -2.53
CA MET A 213 -5.19 -14.06 -1.15
C MET A 213 -6.18 -13.58 -0.08
N SER A 214 -7.31 -13.01 -0.48
CA SER A 214 -8.45 -12.60 0.35
C SER A 214 -9.76 -13.10 -0.26
N LEU A 215 -10.83 -13.15 0.54
CA LEU A 215 -12.15 -13.55 0.02
C LEU A 215 -12.75 -12.47 -0.89
N PRO A 216 -13.56 -12.85 -1.88
CA PRO A 216 -14.31 -11.91 -2.71
C PRO A 216 -15.16 -10.96 -1.86
N TYR A 217 -15.32 -9.71 -2.29
CA TYR A 217 -16.01 -8.59 -1.64
C TYR A 217 -15.40 -8.11 -0.33
N SER A 218 -14.38 -8.80 0.24
CA SER A 218 -13.86 -8.50 1.58
C SER A 218 -13.04 -7.22 1.67
N SER A 219 -12.55 -6.71 0.56
CA SER A 219 -11.63 -5.56 0.51
C SER A 219 -12.32 -4.19 0.59
N THR A 220 -13.64 -4.12 0.40
CA THR A 220 -14.40 -2.86 0.38
C THR A 220 -15.43 -2.72 1.51
N MET A 221 -15.60 -3.75 2.33
CA MET A 221 -16.50 -3.73 3.49
C MET A 221 -16.07 -2.70 4.53
N ALA A 222 -17.04 -2.02 5.14
CA ALA A 222 -16.75 -1.13 6.26
C ALA A 222 -16.34 -1.92 7.53
N ALA A 223 -15.40 -1.37 8.30
CA ALA A 223 -14.83 -2.04 9.48
C ALA A 223 -15.86 -2.34 10.58
N GLU A 224 -16.90 -1.52 10.69
CA GLU A 224 -17.93 -1.60 11.73
C GLU A 224 -19.15 -2.45 11.34
N ASP A 225 -19.25 -2.89 10.09
CA ASP A 225 -20.38 -3.66 9.61
C ASP A 225 -20.24 -5.15 9.99
N GLU A 226 -21.37 -5.78 10.36
CA GLU A 226 -21.40 -7.19 10.75
C GLU A 226 -20.96 -8.11 9.60
N GLU A 227 -21.26 -7.71 8.36
CA GLU A 227 -20.78 -8.40 7.16
C GLU A 227 -19.25 -8.58 7.15
N LYS A 228 -18.51 -7.60 7.66
CA LYS A 228 -17.05 -7.69 7.79
C LYS A 228 -16.62 -8.75 8.81
N ALA A 229 -17.34 -8.82 9.92
CA ALA A 229 -17.11 -9.82 10.95
C ALA A 229 -17.43 -11.24 10.42
N ASP A 230 -18.53 -11.41 9.71
CA ASP A 230 -18.94 -12.67 9.09
C ASP A 230 -17.96 -13.13 8.00
N SER A 231 -17.50 -12.20 7.16
CA SER A 231 -16.44 -12.46 6.16
C SER A 231 -15.14 -12.92 6.82
N THR A 232 -14.80 -12.36 7.99
CA THR A 232 -13.60 -12.76 8.74
C THR A 232 -13.75 -14.20 9.30
N GLU A 233 -14.90 -14.54 9.85
CA GLU A 233 -15.18 -15.91 10.30
C GLU A 233 -15.13 -16.90 9.13
N LYS A 234 -15.72 -16.56 7.99
CA LYS A 234 -15.65 -17.35 6.76
C LYS A 234 -14.19 -17.51 6.27
N SER A 235 -13.37 -16.46 6.38
CA SER A 235 -11.95 -16.54 6.03
C SER A 235 -11.21 -17.58 6.88
N ALA A 236 -11.58 -17.70 8.15
CA ALA A 236 -10.99 -18.71 9.04
C ALA A 236 -11.37 -20.15 8.62
N PHE A 237 -12.61 -20.39 8.22
CA PHE A 237 -13.03 -21.68 7.65
C PHE A 237 -12.24 -22.02 6.38
N VAL A 238 -12.14 -21.06 5.46
CA VAL A 238 -11.41 -21.25 4.19
C VAL A 238 -9.94 -21.55 4.44
N LEU A 239 -9.31 -20.90 5.43
CA LEU A 239 -7.92 -21.18 5.77
C LEU A 239 -7.73 -22.62 6.29
N VAL A 240 -8.60 -23.09 7.18
CA VAL A 240 -8.51 -24.49 7.68
C VAL A 240 -8.65 -25.50 6.54
N GLU A 241 -9.55 -25.24 5.59
CA GLU A 241 -9.68 -26.06 4.37
C GLU A 241 -8.42 -25.96 3.48
N ALA A 242 -7.84 -24.77 3.34
CA ALA A 242 -6.58 -24.58 2.60
C ALA A 242 -5.41 -25.36 3.25
N ILE A 243 -5.37 -25.44 4.59
CA ILE A 243 -4.39 -26.27 5.31
C ILE A 243 -4.60 -27.76 4.96
N ARG A 244 -5.85 -28.26 4.98
CA ARG A 244 -6.17 -29.63 4.60
C ARG A 244 -5.78 -29.97 3.17
N LYS A 245 -6.00 -29.04 2.26
CA LYS A 245 -5.69 -29.17 0.83
C LYS A 245 -4.25 -28.83 0.47
N GLN A 246 -3.45 -28.33 1.43
CA GLN A 246 -2.07 -27.86 1.21
C GLN A 246 -1.99 -26.78 0.09
N ILE A 247 -2.93 -25.81 0.11
CA ILE A 247 -2.88 -24.66 -0.80
C ILE A 247 -1.86 -23.68 -0.23
N LEU A 248 -0.75 -23.52 -0.93
CA LEU A 248 0.38 -22.70 -0.47
C LEU A 248 0.36 -21.32 -1.15
N PRO A 249 0.76 -20.25 -0.46
CA PRO A 249 0.79 -18.89 -1.01
C PRO A 249 1.52 -18.76 -2.35
N ARG A 250 2.66 -19.41 -2.56
CA ARG A 250 3.41 -19.33 -3.82
C ARG A 250 2.75 -20.07 -5.00
N GLN A 251 1.68 -20.85 -4.75
CA GLN A 251 0.82 -21.38 -5.81
C GLN A 251 -0.20 -20.32 -6.28
N ILE A 252 -0.54 -19.37 -5.38
CA ILE A 252 -1.47 -18.28 -5.64
C ILE A 252 -0.72 -17.03 -6.10
N ILE A 253 0.34 -16.64 -5.38
CA ILE A 253 1.18 -15.45 -5.69
C ILE A 253 2.12 -15.83 -6.84
N THR A 254 1.61 -15.72 -8.04
CA THR A 254 2.32 -16.02 -9.30
C THR A 254 2.48 -14.75 -10.12
N ARG A 255 3.25 -14.80 -11.19
CA ARG A 255 3.35 -13.69 -12.14
C ARG A 255 1.97 -13.22 -12.62
N LYS A 256 1.10 -14.13 -13.04
CA LYS A 256 -0.26 -13.82 -13.52
C LYS A 256 -1.14 -13.19 -12.45
N SER A 257 -1.13 -13.70 -11.23
CA SER A 257 -1.96 -13.14 -10.16
C SER A 257 -1.46 -11.76 -9.69
N ILE A 258 -0.16 -11.49 -9.77
CA ILE A 258 0.41 -10.16 -9.55
C ILE A 258 -0.04 -9.20 -10.67
N GLU A 259 -0.05 -9.63 -11.92
CA GLU A 259 -0.59 -8.84 -13.04
C GLU A 259 -2.08 -8.54 -12.85
N ASN A 260 -2.88 -9.50 -12.35
CA ASN A 260 -4.27 -9.26 -11.96
C ASN A 260 -4.40 -8.16 -10.90
N ALA A 261 -3.57 -8.23 -9.85
CA ALA A 261 -3.55 -7.22 -8.81
C ALA A 261 -3.20 -5.83 -9.38
N ILE A 262 -2.18 -5.72 -10.23
CA ILE A 262 -1.78 -4.47 -10.87
C ILE A 262 -2.89 -3.96 -11.80
N SER A 263 -3.57 -4.82 -12.55
CA SER A 263 -4.71 -4.45 -13.40
C SER A 263 -5.84 -3.84 -12.58
N VAL A 264 -6.19 -4.44 -11.44
CA VAL A 264 -7.20 -3.88 -10.53
C VAL A 264 -6.73 -2.55 -9.94
N ILE A 265 -5.48 -2.42 -9.51
CA ILE A 265 -4.91 -1.15 -9.03
C ILE A 265 -5.08 -0.04 -10.07
N MET A 266 -4.79 -0.33 -11.34
CA MET A 266 -4.97 0.62 -12.45
C MET A 266 -6.45 0.99 -12.64
N ALA A 267 -7.35 0.00 -12.62
CA ALA A 267 -8.77 0.20 -12.86
C ALA A 267 -9.47 1.00 -11.75
N VAL A 268 -9.04 0.86 -10.48
CA VAL A 268 -9.64 1.59 -9.35
C VAL A 268 -9.00 2.94 -9.04
N GLY A 269 -7.92 3.32 -9.73
CA GLY A 269 -7.22 4.57 -9.44
C GLY A 269 -6.39 4.56 -8.15
N GLY A 270 -5.71 3.46 -7.88
CA GLY A 270 -5.01 3.20 -6.63
C GLY A 270 -3.79 4.08 -6.33
N SER A 271 -3.13 3.80 -5.21
CA SER A 271 -1.96 4.54 -4.70
C SER A 271 -0.66 4.17 -5.41
N THR A 272 0.24 5.14 -5.61
CA THR A 272 1.63 4.93 -6.09
C THR A 272 2.42 3.97 -5.19
N ASN A 273 2.10 3.91 -3.90
CA ASN A 273 2.75 3.00 -2.96
C ASN A 273 2.62 1.52 -3.35
N ALA A 274 1.57 1.17 -4.08
CA ALA A 274 1.38 -0.20 -4.57
C ALA A 274 2.55 -0.67 -5.46
N VAL A 275 3.16 0.22 -6.24
CA VAL A 275 4.34 -0.12 -7.05
C VAL A 275 5.47 -0.64 -6.15
N LEU A 276 5.83 0.14 -5.11
CA LEU A 276 6.88 -0.24 -4.16
C LEU A 276 6.55 -1.55 -3.43
N HIS A 277 5.28 -1.71 -3.02
CA HIS A 277 4.87 -2.87 -2.25
C HIS A 277 4.79 -4.15 -3.08
N PHE A 278 4.34 -4.08 -4.34
CA PHE A 278 4.29 -5.25 -5.20
C PHE A 278 5.67 -5.71 -5.67
N LEU A 279 6.64 -4.81 -5.86
CA LEU A 279 8.03 -5.19 -6.06
C LEU A 279 8.57 -6.01 -4.87
N ALA A 280 8.28 -5.58 -3.64
CA ALA A 280 8.68 -6.28 -2.43
C ALA A 280 7.97 -7.64 -2.26
N ILE A 281 6.66 -7.72 -2.51
CA ILE A 281 5.86 -8.95 -2.42
C ILE A 281 6.29 -9.96 -3.48
N ALA A 282 6.47 -9.52 -4.74
CA ALA A 282 6.93 -10.37 -5.83
C ALA A 282 8.29 -11.01 -5.50
N ARG A 283 9.23 -10.20 -5.00
CA ARG A 283 10.52 -10.70 -4.52
C ARG A 283 10.37 -11.74 -3.43
N ALA A 284 9.55 -11.47 -2.40
CA ALA A 284 9.31 -12.41 -1.29
C ALA A 284 8.69 -13.73 -1.78
N ALA A 285 7.91 -13.70 -2.85
CA ALA A 285 7.33 -14.87 -3.50
C ALA A 285 8.28 -15.58 -4.48
N GLY A 286 9.42 -14.98 -4.82
CA GLY A 286 10.33 -15.47 -5.86
C GLY A 286 9.83 -15.25 -7.28
N VAL A 287 9.01 -14.21 -7.48
CA VAL A 287 8.45 -13.82 -8.79
C VAL A 287 9.20 -12.61 -9.33
N GLU A 288 9.66 -12.69 -10.57
CA GLU A 288 10.27 -11.56 -11.26
C GLU A 288 9.22 -10.49 -11.58
N LEU A 289 9.48 -9.26 -11.15
CA LEU A 289 8.66 -8.08 -11.41
C LEU A 289 9.56 -6.84 -11.47
N CYS A 290 9.33 -5.98 -12.44
CA CYS A 290 10.06 -4.72 -12.58
C CYS A 290 9.10 -3.54 -12.83
N LEU A 291 9.62 -2.32 -12.79
CA LEU A 291 8.82 -1.12 -13.01
C LEU A 291 8.16 -1.08 -14.39
N ASP A 292 8.81 -1.59 -15.43
CA ASP A 292 8.28 -1.60 -16.80
C ASP A 292 7.02 -2.48 -16.95
N ASP A 293 6.83 -3.45 -16.06
CA ASP A 293 5.63 -4.28 -16.04
C ASP A 293 4.38 -3.45 -15.68
N PHE A 294 4.52 -2.53 -14.72
CA PHE A 294 3.44 -1.60 -14.37
C PHE A 294 3.05 -0.72 -15.55
N GLU A 295 4.03 -0.24 -16.29
CA GLU A 295 3.77 0.58 -17.49
C GLU A 295 3.08 -0.22 -18.61
N THR A 296 3.49 -1.46 -18.82
CA THR A 296 2.88 -2.37 -19.81
C THR A 296 1.40 -2.62 -19.50
N ILE A 297 1.06 -2.82 -18.22
CA ILE A 297 -0.32 -3.02 -17.78
C ILE A 297 -1.09 -1.70 -17.85
N ARG A 298 -0.49 -0.59 -17.38
CA ARG A 298 -1.08 0.75 -17.42
C ARG A 298 -1.58 1.12 -18.82
N ALA A 299 -0.79 0.85 -19.84
CA ALA A 299 -1.12 1.22 -21.21
C ALA A 299 -2.39 0.54 -21.75
N ARG A 300 -2.81 -0.58 -21.14
CA ARG A 300 -3.93 -1.41 -21.59
C ARG A 300 -5.17 -1.29 -20.71
N VAL A 301 -5.00 -1.00 -19.43
CA VAL A 301 -6.08 -1.02 -18.43
C VAL A 301 -6.66 0.38 -18.25
N PRO A 302 -7.97 0.61 -18.51
CA PRO A 302 -8.61 1.89 -18.24
C PRO A 302 -8.82 2.11 -16.74
N VAL A 303 -8.97 3.38 -16.32
CA VAL A 303 -9.49 3.71 -14.98
C VAL A 303 -11.01 3.66 -15.06
N LEU A 304 -11.61 2.72 -14.31
CA LEU A 304 -13.05 2.47 -14.31
C LEU A 304 -13.79 3.13 -13.14
N CYS A 305 -13.11 3.36 -12.02
CA CYS A 305 -13.75 3.82 -10.79
C CYS A 305 -13.55 5.31 -10.53
N ASP A 306 -14.64 5.99 -10.15
CA ASP A 306 -14.67 7.44 -9.81
C ASP A 306 -14.45 7.62 -8.30
N LEU A 307 -13.26 7.26 -7.82
CA LEU A 307 -12.95 7.21 -6.40
C LEU A 307 -11.99 8.32 -5.96
N LYS A 308 -12.19 8.84 -4.74
CA LYS A 308 -11.22 9.75 -4.10
C LYS A 308 -9.84 9.09 -4.02
N PRO A 309 -8.73 9.85 -4.21
CA PRO A 309 -8.62 11.31 -4.23
C PRO A 309 -8.91 11.96 -5.59
N SER A 310 -8.89 11.24 -6.69
CA SER A 310 -9.05 11.83 -8.04
C SER A 310 -10.51 11.90 -8.52
N GLY A 311 -11.41 11.26 -7.79
CA GLY A 311 -12.84 11.19 -8.07
C GLY A 311 -13.70 11.62 -6.88
N ARG A 312 -14.99 11.25 -6.93
CA ARG A 312 -16.04 11.74 -6.02
C ARG A 312 -16.32 10.81 -4.85
N TYR A 313 -16.27 9.50 -5.07
CA TYR A 313 -16.81 8.49 -4.18
C TYR A 313 -15.75 7.89 -3.25
N VAL A 314 -16.20 7.15 -2.24
CA VAL A 314 -15.37 6.46 -1.25
C VAL A 314 -15.48 4.93 -1.38
N ALA A 315 -14.69 4.18 -0.62
CA ALA A 315 -14.63 2.72 -0.72
C ALA A 315 -15.94 2.02 -0.35
N THR A 316 -16.74 2.59 0.56
CA THR A 316 -18.08 2.07 0.87
C THR A 316 -19.06 2.21 -0.29
N ASP A 317 -18.94 3.26 -1.10
CA ASP A 317 -19.75 3.41 -2.32
C ASP A 317 -19.34 2.37 -3.36
N LEU A 318 -18.04 2.08 -3.48
CA LEU A 318 -17.55 1.01 -4.34
C LEU A 318 -18.11 -0.35 -3.92
N HIS A 319 -18.18 -0.61 -2.61
CA HIS A 319 -18.80 -1.84 -2.08
C HIS A 319 -20.25 -1.99 -2.54
N GLN A 320 -21.05 -0.95 -2.40
CA GLN A 320 -22.46 -0.92 -2.83
C GLN A 320 -22.62 -1.04 -4.35
N ALA A 321 -21.67 -0.57 -5.12
CA ALA A 321 -21.65 -0.65 -6.59
C ALA A 321 -21.23 -2.02 -7.15
N GLY A 322 -20.93 -3.01 -6.28
CA GLY A 322 -20.52 -4.35 -6.68
C GLY A 322 -19.08 -4.73 -6.26
N GLY A 323 -18.36 -3.81 -5.62
CA GLY A 323 -17.04 -4.07 -5.05
C GLY A 323 -15.97 -4.41 -6.08
N ILE A 324 -14.88 -4.97 -5.60
CA ILE A 324 -13.76 -5.40 -6.45
C ILE A 324 -14.14 -6.55 -7.40
N PRO A 325 -14.99 -7.51 -7.03
CA PRO A 325 -15.41 -8.56 -7.97
C PRO A 325 -16.07 -8.00 -9.24
N GLN A 326 -16.85 -6.91 -9.15
CA GLN A 326 -17.43 -6.27 -10.34
C GLN A 326 -16.34 -5.70 -11.26
N VAL A 327 -15.32 -5.02 -10.70
CA VAL A 327 -14.18 -4.51 -11.47
C VAL A 327 -13.40 -5.66 -12.10
N MET A 328 -13.13 -6.72 -11.34
CA MET A 328 -12.44 -7.91 -11.82
C MET A 328 -13.21 -8.60 -12.96
N LYS A 329 -14.54 -8.71 -12.85
CA LYS A 329 -15.37 -9.32 -13.91
C LYS A 329 -15.26 -8.52 -15.22
N MET A 330 -15.35 -7.20 -15.15
CA MET A 330 -15.19 -6.33 -16.34
C MET A 330 -13.81 -6.50 -16.98
N LEU A 331 -12.74 -6.55 -16.17
CA LEU A 331 -11.39 -6.79 -16.68
C LEU A 331 -11.23 -8.19 -17.29
N LEU A 332 -11.85 -9.21 -16.68
CA LEU A 332 -11.82 -10.59 -17.18
C LEU A 332 -12.48 -10.72 -18.55
N VAL A 333 -13.66 -10.13 -18.73
CA VAL A 333 -14.42 -10.15 -20.00
C VAL A 333 -13.64 -9.47 -21.14
N HIS A 334 -12.77 -8.52 -20.80
CA HIS A 334 -11.95 -7.78 -21.77
C HIS A 334 -10.48 -8.27 -21.86
N ASP A 335 -10.18 -9.51 -21.43
CA ASP A 335 -8.86 -10.14 -21.49
C ASP A 335 -7.73 -9.34 -20.80
N LEU A 336 -8.08 -8.60 -19.74
CA LEU A 336 -7.15 -7.82 -18.90
C LEU A 336 -6.93 -8.41 -17.51
N LEU A 337 -7.48 -9.61 -17.28
CA LEU A 337 -7.34 -10.37 -16.05
C LEU A 337 -7.17 -11.86 -16.37
N HIS A 338 -6.23 -12.53 -15.73
CA HIS A 338 -5.98 -13.96 -15.88
C HIS A 338 -6.97 -14.76 -15.05
N GLY A 339 -7.98 -15.35 -15.67
CA GLY A 339 -9.04 -16.10 -15.01
C GLY A 339 -8.60 -17.47 -14.46
N ASP A 340 -7.50 -18.01 -14.93
CA ASP A 340 -6.94 -19.33 -14.55
C ASP A 340 -6.11 -19.30 -13.25
N CYS A 341 -5.94 -18.14 -12.64
CA CYS A 341 -5.22 -18.00 -11.37
C CYS A 341 -5.97 -18.66 -10.22
N LEU A 342 -5.26 -19.48 -9.43
CA LEU A 342 -5.78 -20.11 -8.23
C LEU A 342 -6.01 -19.06 -7.12
N THR A 343 -7.05 -19.25 -6.32
CA THR A 343 -7.33 -18.46 -5.12
C THR A 343 -7.19 -19.32 -3.85
N ILE A 344 -7.17 -18.67 -2.69
CA ILE A 344 -7.11 -19.35 -1.39
C ILE A 344 -8.33 -20.25 -1.12
N THR A 345 -9.45 -20.06 -1.83
CA THR A 345 -10.63 -20.94 -1.75
C THR A 345 -10.40 -22.28 -2.45
N GLY A 346 -9.36 -22.39 -3.26
CA GLY A 346 -9.12 -23.54 -4.13
C GLY A 346 -9.83 -23.48 -5.48
N GLN A 347 -10.55 -22.40 -5.75
CA GLN A 347 -11.17 -22.08 -7.03
C GLN A 347 -10.27 -21.15 -7.85
N THR A 348 -10.46 -21.13 -9.15
CA THR A 348 -9.84 -20.14 -10.04
C THR A 348 -10.58 -18.79 -9.94
N ILE A 349 -9.92 -17.71 -10.37
CA ILE A 349 -10.55 -16.38 -10.46
C ILE A 349 -11.80 -16.42 -11.35
N ALA A 350 -11.77 -17.12 -12.48
CA ALA A 350 -12.92 -17.24 -13.37
C ALA A 350 -14.11 -17.94 -12.69
N GLU A 351 -13.86 -19.01 -11.90
CA GLU A 351 -14.91 -19.70 -11.13
C GLU A 351 -15.48 -18.81 -10.02
N VAL A 352 -14.64 -18.05 -9.32
CA VAL A 352 -15.07 -17.10 -8.28
C VAL A 352 -15.96 -16.00 -8.86
N LEU A 353 -15.69 -15.57 -10.10
CA LEU A 353 -16.42 -14.49 -10.77
C LEU A 353 -17.57 -14.99 -11.67
N ALA A 354 -17.90 -16.30 -11.64
CA ALA A 354 -18.90 -16.89 -12.55
C ALA A 354 -20.26 -16.18 -12.47
N GLU A 355 -20.74 -15.94 -11.25
CA GLU A 355 -22.06 -15.33 -10.98
C GLU A 355 -22.03 -13.79 -10.93
N VAL A 356 -20.86 -13.16 -11.08
CA VAL A 356 -20.75 -11.69 -11.09
C VAL A 356 -21.22 -11.18 -12.45
N PRO A 357 -22.10 -10.16 -12.52
CA PRO A 357 -22.55 -9.57 -13.78
C PRO A 357 -21.37 -8.97 -14.59
N GLU A 358 -21.46 -9.04 -15.92
CA GLU A 358 -20.44 -8.49 -16.82
C GLU A 358 -20.39 -6.96 -16.80
N GLU A 359 -21.54 -6.31 -16.59
CA GLU A 359 -21.69 -4.86 -16.50
C GLU A 359 -22.09 -4.44 -15.09
N PRO A 360 -21.63 -3.27 -14.62
CA PRO A 360 -22.01 -2.76 -13.31
C PRO A 360 -23.49 -2.31 -13.27
N PRO A 361 -24.11 -2.19 -12.08
CA PRO A 361 -25.48 -1.71 -11.96
C PRO A 361 -25.68 -0.35 -12.65
N ALA A 362 -26.75 -0.21 -13.43
CA ALA A 362 -27.00 0.99 -14.26
C ALA A 362 -27.35 2.27 -13.46
N ASN A 363 -27.73 2.13 -12.20
CA ASN A 363 -28.21 3.21 -11.33
C ASN A 363 -27.12 3.82 -10.44
N GLN A 364 -25.86 3.65 -10.79
CA GLN A 364 -24.70 4.17 -10.05
C GLN A 364 -23.62 4.72 -11.02
N ASP A 365 -22.74 5.56 -10.49
CA ASP A 365 -21.66 6.22 -11.22
C ASP A 365 -20.27 5.89 -10.65
N VAL A 366 -20.19 5.05 -9.63
CA VAL A 366 -18.95 4.71 -8.91
C VAL A 366 -18.03 3.87 -9.80
N ILE A 367 -18.61 2.80 -10.40
CA ILE A 367 -17.96 1.96 -11.41
C ILE A 367 -18.53 2.36 -12.76
N ARG A 368 -17.72 2.97 -13.60
CA ARG A 368 -18.12 3.43 -14.94
C ARG A 368 -18.26 2.23 -15.87
N PRO A 369 -19.21 2.26 -16.81
CA PRO A 369 -19.32 1.22 -17.83
C PRO A 369 -18.06 1.21 -18.72
N TRP A 370 -17.73 0.06 -19.28
CA TRP A 370 -16.56 -0.10 -20.14
C TRP A 370 -16.50 0.88 -21.30
N SER A 371 -17.65 1.19 -21.89
CA SER A 371 -17.79 2.14 -23.00
C SER A 371 -17.52 3.60 -22.63
N ASN A 372 -17.47 3.94 -21.33
CA ASN A 372 -17.25 5.30 -20.85
C ASN A 372 -16.43 5.30 -19.55
N PRO A 373 -15.16 4.86 -19.58
CA PRO A 373 -14.29 4.87 -18.42
C PRO A 373 -13.95 6.28 -17.96
N MET A 374 -13.44 6.43 -16.75
CA MET A 374 -12.90 7.70 -16.25
C MET A 374 -11.73 8.18 -17.10
N TYR A 375 -10.83 7.23 -17.43
CA TYR A 375 -9.67 7.45 -18.32
C TYR A 375 -9.38 6.18 -19.09
N ASN A 376 -8.96 6.33 -20.35
CA ASN A 376 -8.71 5.19 -21.25
C ASN A 376 -7.44 4.38 -20.92
N GLN A 377 -6.59 4.87 -20.03
CA GLN A 377 -5.36 4.23 -19.58
C GLN A 377 -5.20 4.39 -18.08
N GLY A 378 -4.45 3.49 -17.46
CA GLY A 378 -4.13 3.51 -16.05
C GLY A 378 -3.40 4.78 -15.61
N HIS A 379 -3.49 5.07 -14.35
CA HIS A 379 -3.10 6.37 -13.76
C HIS A 379 -1.66 6.41 -13.21
N LEU A 380 -1.01 5.24 -13.00
CA LEU A 380 0.35 5.17 -12.48
C LEU A 380 1.36 5.03 -13.61
N ALA A 381 2.07 6.09 -13.93
CA ALA A 381 3.10 6.09 -14.99
C ALA A 381 4.51 5.93 -14.38
N VAL A 382 5.35 5.17 -15.08
CA VAL A 382 6.78 5.06 -14.79
C VAL A 382 7.54 6.01 -15.72
N LEU A 383 8.23 6.99 -15.12
CA LEU A 383 9.05 7.95 -15.85
C LEU A 383 10.51 7.52 -15.80
N LYS A 384 11.23 7.73 -16.91
CA LYS A 384 12.67 7.47 -17.03
C LYS A 384 13.37 8.69 -17.63
N GLY A 385 14.67 8.75 -17.50
CA GLY A 385 15.54 9.81 -18.00
C GLY A 385 16.84 9.85 -17.22
N ASN A 386 17.67 10.84 -17.46
CA ASN A 386 18.95 10.95 -16.76
C ASN A 386 18.79 11.25 -15.25
N LEU A 387 17.65 11.80 -14.81
CA LEU A 387 17.33 11.97 -13.39
C LEU A 387 16.81 10.68 -12.72
N ALA A 388 16.27 9.74 -13.50
CA ALA A 388 15.63 8.52 -12.99
C ALA A 388 16.02 7.33 -13.87
N THR A 389 17.30 6.96 -13.87
CA THR A 389 17.81 5.87 -14.72
C THR A 389 17.25 4.51 -14.35
N GLU A 390 16.90 4.29 -13.07
CA GLU A 390 16.18 3.11 -12.59
C GLU A 390 14.66 3.28 -12.65
N GLY A 391 14.18 4.52 -12.80
CA GLY A 391 12.78 4.88 -12.90
C GLY A 391 12.30 5.79 -11.76
N ALA A 392 11.11 6.35 -11.97
CA ALA A 392 10.34 7.12 -11.00
C ALA A 392 8.86 6.88 -11.23
N VAL A 393 8.01 7.16 -10.24
CA VAL A 393 6.57 6.88 -10.31
C VAL A 393 5.78 8.18 -10.17
N ALA A 394 4.84 8.38 -11.10
CA ALA A 394 3.92 9.51 -11.09
C ALA A 394 2.46 9.05 -11.16
N LYS A 395 1.57 9.78 -10.49
CA LYS A 395 0.13 9.65 -10.69
C LYS A 395 -0.31 10.71 -11.70
N ILE A 396 -0.77 10.27 -12.87
CA ILE A 396 -1.00 11.17 -14.02
C ILE A 396 -2.47 11.45 -14.31
N THR A 397 -3.42 10.82 -13.59
CA THR A 397 -4.85 11.08 -13.77
C THR A 397 -5.24 12.46 -13.26
N GLY A 398 -6.03 13.18 -14.05
CA GLY A 398 -6.52 14.51 -13.70
C GLY A 398 -5.46 15.62 -13.80
N VAL A 399 -4.24 15.31 -14.21
CA VAL A 399 -3.19 16.31 -14.46
C VAL A 399 -3.57 17.14 -15.69
N LYS A 400 -3.82 18.44 -15.50
CA LYS A 400 -4.24 19.34 -16.59
C LYS A 400 -3.08 19.70 -17.51
N VAL A 401 -1.88 19.81 -16.95
CA VAL A 401 -0.66 20.16 -17.68
C VAL A 401 0.28 18.97 -17.65
N PRO A 402 0.33 18.15 -18.71
CA PRO A 402 1.08 16.89 -18.71
C PRO A 402 2.59 17.08 -18.84
N LYS A 403 3.06 18.29 -19.10
CA LYS A 403 4.47 18.62 -19.27
C LYS A 403 4.81 19.93 -18.58
N ILE A 404 5.84 19.90 -17.74
CA ILE A 404 6.42 21.09 -17.11
C ILE A 404 7.91 21.09 -17.42
N THR A 405 8.42 22.23 -17.88
CA THR A 405 9.86 22.48 -18.04
C THR A 405 10.20 23.80 -17.36
N GLY A 406 11.14 23.78 -16.42
CA GLY A 406 11.47 24.96 -15.67
C GLY A 406 12.70 24.84 -14.78
N PRO A 407 13.05 25.92 -14.07
CA PRO A 407 14.21 25.94 -13.17
C PRO A 407 13.95 25.11 -11.93
N ALA A 408 14.98 24.39 -11.50
CA ALA A 408 14.97 23.61 -10.26
C ALA A 408 14.99 24.51 -9.02
N ARG A 409 14.13 24.19 -8.05
CA ARG A 409 14.15 24.75 -6.70
C ARG A 409 14.50 23.61 -5.74
N VAL A 410 15.73 23.63 -5.21
CA VAL A 410 16.34 22.47 -4.55
C VAL A 410 16.19 22.55 -3.03
N PHE A 411 15.65 21.49 -2.43
CA PHE A 411 15.43 21.36 -0.98
C PHE A 411 15.96 20.03 -0.46
N GLU A 412 16.56 20.09 0.74
CA GLU A 412 17.20 18.95 1.39
C GLU A 412 16.27 18.23 2.39
N SER A 413 15.02 18.71 2.53
CA SER A 413 13.98 18.12 3.37
C SER A 413 12.59 18.65 3.00
N GLU A 414 11.56 17.93 3.42
CA GLU A 414 10.16 18.33 3.31
C GLU A 414 9.89 19.68 3.99
N GLU A 415 10.45 19.87 5.20
CA GLU A 415 10.24 21.06 6.02
C GLU A 415 10.78 22.33 5.32
N SER A 416 12.01 22.27 4.82
CA SER A 416 12.62 23.41 4.12
C SER A 416 11.85 23.79 2.84
N CYS A 417 11.29 22.80 2.15
CA CYS A 417 10.42 23.01 1.00
C CYS A 417 9.10 23.68 1.41
N LEU A 418 8.44 23.18 2.45
CA LEU A 418 7.20 23.75 2.97
C LEU A 418 7.38 25.22 3.38
N ASP A 419 8.44 25.51 4.13
CA ASP A 419 8.80 26.88 4.55
C ASP A 419 8.95 27.82 3.35
N ALA A 420 9.59 27.36 2.28
CA ALA A 420 9.76 28.16 1.06
C ALA A 420 8.45 28.41 0.33
N ILE A 421 7.54 27.42 0.27
CA ILE A 421 6.22 27.57 -0.33
C ILE A 421 5.40 28.59 0.47
N LEU A 422 5.34 28.47 1.79
CA LEU A 422 4.60 29.36 2.69
C LEU A 422 5.17 30.78 2.66
N ALA A 423 6.50 30.93 2.49
CA ALA A 423 7.17 32.21 2.31
C ALA A 423 7.02 32.80 0.89
N LYS A 424 6.20 32.15 -0.01
CA LYS A 424 5.93 32.58 -1.39
C LYS A 424 7.20 32.72 -2.25
N LYS A 425 8.17 31.83 -2.04
CA LYS A 425 9.44 31.78 -2.79
C LYS A 425 9.38 30.89 -4.03
N ILE A 426 8.25 30.20 -4.25
CA ILE A 426 8.02 29.33 -5.41
C ILE A 426 7.15 30.06 -6.41
N ASN A 427 7.53 30.00 -7.68
CA ASN A 427 6.85 30.67 -8.79
C ASN A 427 6.24 29.66 -9.76
N ALA A 428 5.25 30.10 -10.52
CA ALA A 428 4.71 29.31 -11.63
C ALA A 428 5.83 28.96 -12.62
N GLY A 429 5.90 27.69 -13.03
CA GLY A 429 6.94 27.17 -13.91
C GLY A 429 8.15 26.57 -13.18
N ASP A 430 8.29 26.73 -11.86
CA ASP A 430 9.36 26.10 -11.10
C ASP A 430 9.18 24.57 -11.05
N VAL A 431 10.32 23.86 -10.93
CA VAL A 431 10.36 22.41 -10.62
C VAL A 431 11.01 22.23 -9.25
N ILE A 432 10.21 21.91 -8.26
CA ILE A 432 10.69 21.62 -6.91
C ILE A 432 11.39 20.25 -6.88
N VAL A 433 12.55 20.21 -6.25
CA VAL A 433 13.36 19.00 -6.04
C VAL A 433 13.55 18.82 -4.54
N ILE A 434 12.89 17.79 -3.96
CA ILE A 434 13.11 17.39 -2.56
C ILE A 434 13.94 16.11 -2.58
N ARG A 435 15.16 16.16 -2.02
CA ARG A 435 16.11 15.05 -2.08
C ARG A 435 16.63 14.63 -0.73
N TYR A 436 17.30 13.46 -0.66
CA TYR A 436 17.73 12.78 0.57
C TYR A 436 16.56 12.36 1.47
N GLU A 437 15.39 12.10 0.87
CA GLU A 437 14.22 11.50 1.49
C GLU A 437 13.94 10.07 0.94
N GLY A 438 14.88 9.51 0.19
CA GLY A 438 14.85 8.15 -0.32
C GLY A 438 15.09 7.08 0.75
N PRO A 439 15.09 5.79 0.37
CA PRO A 439 15.18 4.66 1.30
C PRO A 439 16.36 4.73 2.27
N LYS A 440 17.54 5.11 1.81
CA LYS A 440 18.76 5.25 2.63
C LYS A 440 18.94 6.65 3.20
N GLY A 441 18.76 7.67 2.38
CA GLY A 441 19.04 9.07 2.73
C GLY A 441 18.06 9.63 3.74
N GLY A 442 16.78 9.36 3.56
CA GLY A 442 15.72 9.58 4.53
C GLY A 442 15.16 8.24 5.01
N PRO A 443 15.86 7.52 5.93
CA PRO A 443 15.50 6.15 6.25
C PRO A 443 14.01 5.97 6.51
N GLY A 444 13.39 5.03 5.76
CA GLY A 444 11.94 4.87 5.75
C GLY A 444 11.24 5.61 4.61
N MET A 445 11.96 6.36 3.75
CA MET A 445 11.40 6.94 2.52
C MET A 445 10.03 7.58 2.77
N ARG A 446 9.98 8.60 3.65
CA ARG A 446 8.72 9.15 4.15
C ARG A 446 7.75 9.60 3.06
N GLU A 447 6.47 9.48 3.33
CA GLU A 447 5.43 10.07 2.49
C GLU A 447 5.25 11.55 2.84
N MET A 448 5.14 12.37 1.81
CA MET A 448 4.96 13.81 1.95
C MET A 448 3.59 14.21 1.42
N LEU A 449 2.89 15.09 2.12
CA LEU A 449 1.60 15.67 1.71
C LEU A 449 1.59 17.18 1.90
N ALA A 450 2.27 17.68 2.93
CA ALA A 450 2.25 19.11 3.27
C ALA A 450 2.75 20.02 2.13
N PRO A 451 3.87 19.75 1.44
CA PRO A 451 4.32 20.57 0.32
C PRO A 451 3.32 20.60 -0.84
N THR A 452 2.74 19.44 -1.20
CA THR A 452 1.79 19.35 -2.31
C THR A 452 0.48 20.06 -2.01
N SER A 453 -0.02 19.93 -0.77
CA SER A 453 -1.20 20.67 -0.31
C SER A 453 -0.96 22.19 -0.28
N ALA A 454 0.22 22.62 0.16
CA ALA A 454 0.61 24.03 0.19
C ALA A 454 0.73 24.64 -1.22
N ILE A 455 1.27 23.88 -2.19
CA ILE A 455 1.33 24.28 -3.61
C ILE A 455 -0.08 24.51 -4.16
N ILE A 456 -1.00 23.57 -3.88
CA ILE A 456 -2.40 23.70 -4.31
C ILE A 456 -3.07 24.90 -3.64
N GLY A 457 -2.89 25.07 -2.33
CA GLY A 457 -3.39 26.21 -1.57
C GLY A 457 -2.89 27.55 -2.09
N ALA A 458 -1.64 27.62 -2.55
CA ALA A 458 -1.04 28.79 -3.19
C ALA A 458 -1.53 29.04 -4.63
N GLY A 459 -2.38 28.18 -5.21
CA GLY A 459 -2.86 28.29 -6.59
C GLY A 459 -1.85 27.86 -7.66
N LEU A 460 -0.79 27.15 -7.27
CA LEU A 460 0.33 26.74 -8.14
C LEU A 460 0.24 25.28 -8.61
N GLY A 461 -0.81 24.55 -8.23
CA GLY A 461 -0.92 23.10 -8.46
C GLY A 461 -0.87 22.65 -9.93
N ASP A 462 -1.28 23.50 -10.88
CA ASP A 462 -1.24 23.22 -12.31
C ASP A 462 0.03 23.78 -13.01
N SER A 463 0.89 24.50 -12.31
CA SER A 463 2.02 25.24 -12.90
C SER A 463 3.39 24.92 -12.31
N VAL A 464 3.45 24.16 -11.22
CA VAL A 464 4.69 23.75 -10.55
C VAL A 464 4.82 22.24 -10.60
N GLY A 465 6.00 21.76 -11.03
CA GLY A 465 6.37 20.35 -10.94
C GLY A 465 7.07 20.05 -9.61
N LEU A 466 6.92 18.83 -9.08
CA LEU A 466 7.60 18.40 -7.88
C LEU A 466 8.19 16.99 -8.06
N ILE A 467 9.48 16.83 -7.78
CA ILE A 467 10.17 15.52 -7.82
C ILE A 467 10.85 15.21 -6.49
N THR A 468 10.91 13.93 -6.12
CA THR A 468 11.59 13.47 -4.92
C THR A 468 12.08 12.03 -5.03
N ASP A 469 13.18 11.71 -4.34
CA ASP A 469 13.60 10.34 -4.09
C ASP A 469 12.82 9.67 -2.92
N GLY A 470 12.01 10.46 -2.20
CA GLY A 470 11.02 9.98 -1.24
C GLY A 470 9.69 9.55 -1.89
N ARG A 471 8.60 9.63 -1.11
CA ARG A 471 7.24 9.28 -1.56
C ARG A 471 6.29 10.44 -1.38
N PHE A 472 5.18 10.39 -2.12
CA PHE A 472 4.02 11.24 -1.88
C PHE A 472 2.84 10.41 -1.40
N SER A 473 2.03 11.01 -0.55
CA SER A 473 0.77 10.42 -0.06
C SER A 473 -0.16 10.08 -1.21
N GLY A 474 -0.93 9.01 -1.06
CA GLY A 474 -2.00 8.63 -2.00
C GLY A 474 -3.06 9.71 -2.23
N GLY A 475 -3.16 10.71 -1.31
CA GLY A 475 -4.04 11.88 -1.43
C GLY A 475 -3.46 13.04 -2.25
N THR A 476 -2.25 12.92 -2.77
CA THR A 476 -1.57 13.99 -3.52
C THR A 476 -2.18 14.18 -4.91
N TYR A 477 -2.28 15.45 -5.36
CA TYR A 477 -2.71 15.88 -6.67
C TYR A 477 -1.67 16.81 -7.31
N GLY A 478 -1.61 16.86 -8.65
CA GLY A 478 -0.72 17.70 -9.44
C GLY A 478 0.41 16.91 -10.14
N MET A 479 1.34 17.64 -10.80
CA MET A 479 2.51 17.04 -11.47
C MET A 479 3.57 16.67 -10.43
N VAL A 480 3.39 15.51 -9.82
CA VAL A 480 4.21 15.02 -8.70
C VAL A 480 4.81 13.67 -9.03
N VAL A 481 6.15 13.58 -8.95
CA VAL A 481 6.93 12.39 -9.27
C VAL A 481 7.73 11.96 -8.04
N GLY A 482 7.43 10.79 -7.51
CA GLY A 482 8.16 10.19 -6.39
C GLY A 482 9.00 8.99 -6.81
N HIS A 483 9.65 8.37 -5.82
CA HIS A 483 10.47 7.16 -6.01
C HIS A 483 11.60 7.34 -7.03
N VAL A 484 12.13 8.58 -7.19
CA VAL A 484 13.23 8.84 -8.13
C VAL A 484 14.42 7.98 -7.75
N ALA A 485 14.80 7.08 -8.66
CA ALA A 485 15.87 6.12 -8.43
C ALA A 485 16.92 6.17 -9.57
N PRO A 486 18.21 6.09 -9.22
CA PRO A 486 18.82 6.00 -7.87
C PRO A 486 18.59 7.25 -7.00
N GLU A 487 18.43 7.05 -5.68
CA GLU A 487 18.25 8.14 -4.72
C GLU A 487 19.52 9.01 -4.53
N ALA A 488 19.35 10.20 -3.96
CA ALA A 488 20.46 11.13 -3.74
C ALA A 488 21.56 10.57 -2.82
N ALA A 489 21.20 9.79 -1.80
CA ALA A 489 22.15 9.27 -0.81
C ALA A 489 23.17 8.28 -1.38
N VAL A 490 22.87 7.67 -2.53
CA VAL A 490 23.78 6.77 -3.26
C VAL A 490 24.43 7.43 -4.49
N GLY A 491 24.30 8.75 -4.64
CA GLY A 491 24.87 9.49 -5.77
C GLY A 491 24.03 9.43 -7.05
N GLY A 492 22.73 9.18 -6.94
CA GLY A 492 21.80 9.34 -8.06
C GLY A 492 21.82 10.76 -8.61
N ALA A 493 21.44 10.94 -9.87
CA ALA A 493 21.52 12.25 -10.54
C ALA A 493 20.72 13.35 -9.82
N ILE A 494 19.69 13.02 -9.06
CA ILE A 494 18.93 13.95 -8.22
C ILE A 494 19.83 14.64 -7.17
N ALA A 495 20.91 13.99 -6.71
CA ALA A 495 21.91 14.59 -5.81
C ALA A 495 22.73 15.69 -6.47
N LEU A 496 22.84 15.67 -7.81
CA LEU A 496 23.68 16.54 -8.60
C LEU A 496 22.95 17.79 -9.11
N VAL A 497 21.62 17.85 -8.90
CA VAL A 497 20.81 19.01 -9.29
C VAL A 497 21.22 20.23 -8.48
N GLU A 498 21.46 21.35 -9.15
CA GLU A 498 21.75 22.65 -8.53
C GLU A 498 20.57 23.60 -8.74
N GLU A 499 20.48 24.62 -7.87
CA GLU A 499 19.43 25.65 -7.95
C GLU A 499 19.44 26.32 -9.32
N GLY A 500 18.29 26.38 -9.99
CA GLY A 500 18.12 26.98 -11.31
C GLY A 500 18.40 26.05 -12.50
N ASP A 501 18.86 24.83 -12.30
CA ASP A 501 19.02 23.85 -13.39
C ASP A 501 17.67 23.61 -14.09
N THR A 502 17.68 23.49 -15.42
CA THR A 502 16.45 23.22 -16.16
C THR A 502 16.08 21.74 -16.08
N ILE A 503 14.84 21.45 -15.62
CA ILE A 503 14.27 20.11 -15.55
C ILE A 503 12.99 20.03 -16.38
N THR A 504 12.84 18.94 -17.13
CA THR A 504 11.57 18.57 -17.79
C THR A 504 10.95 17.36 -17.10
N ILE A 505 9.68 17.49 -16.73
CA ILE A 505 8.79 16.39 -16.38
C ILE A 505 7.74 16.30 -17.49
N ASP A 506 7.68 15.17 -18.20
CA ASP A 506 6.71 14.95 -19.28
C ASP A 506 6.01 13.61 -19.03
N ALA A 507 4.76 13.67 -18.57
CA ALA A 507 3.97 12.49 -18.20
C ALA A 507 3.59 11.64 -19.44
N HIS A 508 3.37 12.27 -20.60
CA HIS A 508 3.03 11.54 -21.82
C HIS A 508 4.23 10.87 -22.46
N ALA A 509 5.36 11.61 -22.54
CA ALA A 509 6.61 11.04 -23.00
C ALA A 509 7.28 10.12 -21.97
N ARG A 510 6.74 10.08 -20.72
CA ARG A 510 7.30 9.34 -19.58
C ARG A 510 8.76 9.72 -19.32
N LEU A 511 9.04 11.01 -19.38
CA LEU A 511 10.38 11.57 -19.31
C LEU A 511 10.59 12.38 -18.03
N LEU A 512 11.71 12.11 -17.36
CA LEU A 512 12.23 12.90 -16.26
C LEU A 512 13.69 13.29 -16.58
N GLN A 513 13.88 14.51 -17.06
CA GLN A 513 15.14 14.93 -17.70
C GLN A 513 15.73 16.18 -17.06
N LEU A 514 16.99 16.10 -16.67
CA LEU A 514 17.85 17.23 -16.32
C LEU A 514 18.60 17.69 -17.57
N HIS A 515 18.50 18.96 -17.92
CA HIS A 515 19.12 19.53 -19.12
C HIS A 515 20.55 19.99 -18.83
N LEU A 516 21.44 19.03 -18.64
CA LEU A 516 22.87 19.23 -18.53
C LEU A 516 23.58 18.33 -19.54
N SER A 517 24.78 18.72 -19.95
CA SER A 517 25.62 17.83 -20.77
C SER A 517 26.17 16.68 -19.92
N ASP A 518 26.53 15.59 -20.59
CA ASP A 518 27.11 14.42 -19.91
C ASP A 518 28.44 14.76 -19.22
N GLU A 519 29.20 15.71 -19.80
CA GLU A 519 30.46 16.20 -19.20
C GLU A 519 30.20 16.95 -17.89
N GLU A 520 29.18 17.81 -17.85
CA GLU A 520 28.82 18.54 -16.65
C GLU A 520 28.27 17.60 -15.56
N LEU A 521 27.41 16.63 -15.93
CA LEU A 521 26.97 15.60 -15.00
C LEU A 521 28.15 14.79 -14.43
N ALA A 522 29.08 14.41 -15.28
CA ALA A 522 30.29 13.69 -14.84
C ALA A 522 31.17 14.55 -13.91
N ARG A 523 31.33 15.84 -14.20
CA ARG A 523 32.06 16.78 -13.36
C ARG A 523 31.42 16.92 -11.97
N ARG A 524 30.11 17.12 -11.91
CA ARG A 524 29.34 17.19 -10.64
C ARG A 524 29.44 15.88 -9.86
N ARG A 525 29.39 14.73 -10.54
CA ARG A 525 29.52 13.40 -9.91
C ARG A 525 30.90 13.20 -9.29
N GLN A 526 31.97 13.67 -9.91
CA GLN A 526 33.32 13.60 -9.34
C GLN A 526 33.45 14.42 -8.04
N ASN A 527 32.71 15.51 -7.93
CA ASN A 527 32.73 16.39 -6.75
C ASN A 527 31.75 15.96 -5.66
N TRP A 528 30.79 15.07 -5.99
CA TRP A 528 29.80 14.59 -5.02
C TRP A 528 30.45 13.68 -3.97
N GLN A 529 30.04 13.87 -2.70
CA GLN A 529 30.49 13.05 -1.60
C GLN A 529 29.25 12.52 -0.85
N PRO A 530 29.26 11.24 -0.41
CA PRO A 530 28.19 10.70 0.40
C PRO A 530 28.09 11.47 1.72
N ARG A 531 26.86 11.75 2.13
CA ARG A 531 26.58 12.41 3.41
C ARG A 531 26.76 11.42 4.57
N PRO A 532 27.12 11.91 5.77
CA PRO A 532 27.05 11.09 6.97
C PRO A 532 25.63 10.53 7.17
N PRO A 533 25.51 9.31 7.71
CA PRO A 533 24.18 8.74 8.04
C PRO A 533 23.42 9.67 8.98
N ARG A 534 22.12 9.87 8.73
CA ARG A 534 21.24 10.63 9.64
C ARG A 534 21.07 9.95 11.00
N TYR A 535 21.13 8.61 11.02
CA TYR A 535 20.96 7.77 12.21
C TYR A 535 22.08 6.76 12.29
N THR A 536 22.71 6.63 13.47
CA THR A 536 23.84 5.72 13.71
C THR A 536 23.45 4.51 14.55
N GLU A 537 22.25 4.49 15.12
CA GLU A 537 21.74 3.42 15.98
C GLU A 537 20.22 3.24 15.81
N GLY A 538 19.69 2.16 16.37
CA GLY A 538 18.26 1.85 16.36
C GLY A 538 17.75 1.30 15.04
N VAL A 539 16.42 1.29 14.89
CA VAL A 539 15.74 0.65 13.75
C VAL A 539 15.99 1.40 12.44
N LEU A 540 16.05 2.74 12.48
CA LEU A 540 16.29 3.55 11.27
C LEU A 540 17.71 3.36 10.75
N ALA A 541 18.70 3.22 11.62
CA ALA A 541 20.09 2.93 11.21
C ALA A 541 20.22 1.53 10.59
N LYS A 542 19.58 0.51 11.20
CA LYS A 542 19.52 -0.84 10.62
C LYS A 542 18.85 -0.84 9.25
N TYR A 543 17.72 -0.16 9.13
CA TYR A 543 17.01 -0.04 7.86
C TYR A 543 17.88 0.64 6.79
N ALA A 544 18.46 1.82 7.07
CA ALA A 544 19.32 2.53 6.13
C ALA A 544 20.53 1.70 5.66
N LYS A 545 21.06 0.84 6.53
CA LYS A 545 22.19 -0.04 6.22
C LYS A 545 21.81 -1.15 5.23
N LEU A 546 20.59 -1.72 5.37
CA LEU A 546 20.17 -2.93 4.67
C LEU A 546 19.30 -2.64 3.45
N VAL A 547 18.60 -1.49 3.43
CA VAL A 547 17.57 -1.22 2.44
C VAL A 547 18.13 -1.12 1.01
N SER A 548 17.40 -1.74 0.08
CA SER A 548 17.65 -1.67 -1.36
C SER A 548 17.07 -0.39 -1.99
N SER A 549 17.33 -0.17 -3.28
CA SER A 549 16.70 0.89 -4.07
C SER A 549 15.15 0.77 -4.06
N SER A 550 14.47 1.90 -4.21
CA SER A 550 13.03 1.94 -4.40
C SER A 550 12.59 1.20 -5.68
N SER A 551 13.43 1.17 -6.71
CA SER A 551 13.21 0.40 -7.95
C SER A 551 13.16 -1.13 -7.73
N LEU A 552 13.65 -1.60 -6.57
CA LEU A 552 13.65 -2.99 -6.12
C LEU A 552 12.70 -3.23 -4.94
N GLY A 553 11.82 -2.27 -4.62
CA GLY A 553 10.82 -2.38 -3.56
C GLY A 553 11.26 -1.90 -2.18
N ALA A 554 12.46 -1.33 -2.03
CA ALA A 554 13.02 -0.84 -0.76
C ALA A 554 12.94 -1.92 0.35
N VAL A 555 13.45 -3.11 0.07
CA VAL A 555 13.46 -4.27 0.97
C VAL A 555 14.78 -4.35 1.73
N THR A 556 14.80 -5.03 2.88
CA THR A 556 15.98 -5.14 3.76
C THR A 556 16.66 -6.49 3.73
N ASP A 557 16.20 -7.41 2.89
CA ASP A 557 16.71 -8.78 2.74
C ASP A 557 17.34 -9.06 1.36
N LEU A 558 17.69 -8.00 0.63
CA LEU A 558 18.44 -8.08 -0.62
C LEU A 558 19.95 -8.05 -0.32
N ASP A 559 20.72 -8.90 -0.99
CA ASP A 559 22.19 -8.92 -0.93
C ASP A 559 22.77 -9.04 0.50
N LEU A 560 22.17 -9.90 1.31
CA LEU A 560 22.67 -10.16 2.66
C LEU A 560 23.92 -11.06 2.69
N PHE A 561 24.20 -11.82 1.62
CA PHE A 561 25.30 -12.76 1.48
C PHE A 561 25.97 -12.64 0.13
#